data_fc6e34b084be239db29ed09b6aaf052d
#
_entry.id   fc6e34b084be239db29ed09b6aaf052d
#
_cell.length_a   1.000
_cell.length_b   1.000
_cell.length_c   1.000
_cell.angle_alpha   90.00
_cell.angle_beta   90.00
_cell.angle_gamma   90.00
#
_symmetry.space_group_name_H-M   'P 1'
#
loop_
_entity.id
_entity.type
_entity.pdbx_description
1 polymer ?
#
loop_
_entity_poly.entity_id
_entity_poly.type
_entity_poly.pdbx_seq_one_letter_code
_entity_poly.pdbx_strand_id
1 'polypeptide(L)'
;PSSTRKILPGLYLKNFQALESIIKLAQENKIKILMYNVPIRNDVKIPYKIDDYSKFKNDLDYLSKKYLFKYINLENIVPNNLWAEKTSTTLSNETEIDFMHFKEKGHEILAENIYFEIKKFWKDVN
;
A
#
# COMPACT_ATOMS: atom_id res chain seq x y z
N PRO A 1 4.42 -21.82 10.38
CA PRO A 1 4.66 -21.62 8.94
C PRO A 1 3.89 -20.39 8.48
N SER A 2 4.59 -19.32 8.09
CA SER A 2 3.95 -18.12 7.55
C SER A 2 3.25 -18.49 6.24
N SER A 3 1.93 -18.44 6.21
CA SER A 3 1.15 -18.70 5.00
C SER A 3 1.41 -17.60 3.98
N THR A 4 1.93 -17.95 2.82
CA THR A 4 2.08 -16.98 1.71
C THR A 4 0.71 -16.64 1.16
N ARG A 5 0.34 -15.38 1.20
CA ARG A 5 -0.92 -14.86 0.64
C ARG A 5 -0.85 -14.86 -0.88
N LYS A 6 -1.92 -15.31 -1.52
CA LYS A 6 -2.07 -15.39 -2.97
C LYS A 6 -3.37 -14.73 -3.42
N ILE A 7 -3.42 -14.35 -4.68
CA ILE A 7 -4.65 -13.88 -5.31
C ILE A 7 -5.64 -15.06 -5.44
N LEU A 8 -6.87 -14.80 -5.01
CA LEU A 8 -8.02 -15.66 -5.30
C LEU A 8 -8.77 -15.04 -6.49
N PRO A 9 -8.71 -15.63 -7.69
CA PRO A 9 -9.08 -14.93 -8.94
C PRO A 9 -10.50 -14.33 -8.92
N GLY A 10 -11.50 -15.08 -8.48
CA GLY A 10 -12.88 -14.58 -8.43
C GLY A 10 -13.09 -13.43 -7.45
N LEU A 11 -12.48 -13.51 -6.27
CA LEU A 11 -12.54 -12.46 -5.27
C LEU A 11 -11.76 -11.22 -5.71
N TYR A 12 -10.58 -11.43 -6.29
CA TYR A 12 -9.75 -10.37 -6.82
C TYR A 12 -10.48 -9.56 -7.90
N LEU A 13 -11.12 -10.26 -8.85
CA LEU A 13 -11.89 -9.60 -9.91
C LEU A 13 -13.02 -8.74 -9.33
N LYS A 14 -13.79 -9.28 -8.38
CA LYS A 14 -14.87 -8.51 -7.71
C LYS A 14 -14.35 -7.27 -6.99
N ASN A 15 -13.26 -7.41 -6.25
CA ASN A 15 -12.64 -6.28 -5.54
C ASN A 15 -12.11 -5.23 -6.51
N PHE A 16 -11.52 -5.65 -7.62
CA PHE A 16 -11.02 -4.75 -8.65
C PHE A 16 -12.14 -3.99 -9.37
N GLN A 17 -13.24 -4.67 -9.68
CA GLN A 17 -14.46 -4.04 -10.23
C GLN A 17 -15.07 -3.02 -9.26
N ALA A 18 -15.10 -3.35 -7.95
CA ALA A 18 -15.56 -2.42 -6.92
C ALA A 18 -14.65 -1.18 -6.83
N LEU A 19 -13.33 -1.37 -6.86
CA LEU A 19 -12.36 -0.28 -6.90
C LEU A 19 -12.56 0.61 -8.13
N GLU A 20 -12.72 0.02 -9.31
CA GLU A 20 -12.99 0.74 -10.55
C GLU A 20 -14.30 1.56 -10.46
N SER A 21 -15.34 1.01 -9.83
CA SER A 21 -16.60 1.72 -9.59
C SER A 21 -16.42 2.92 -8.67
N ILE A 22 -15.62 2.79 -7.60
CA ILE A 22 -15.27 3.90 -6.69
C ILE A 22 -14.52 5.00 -7.43
N ILE A 23 -13.57 4.64 -8.30
CA ILE A 23 -12.81 5.59 -9.11
C ILE A 23 -13.73 6.38 -10.03
N LYS A 24 -14.63 5.70 -10.74
CA LYS A 24 -15.63 6.34 -11.62
C LYS A 24 -16.53 7.30 -10.85
N LEU A 25 -17.07 6.86 -9.72
CA LEU A 25 -17.93 7.70 -8.87
C LEU A 25 -17.18 8.95 -8.37
N ALA A 26 -15.93 8.82 -7.98
CA ALA A 26 -15.10 9.95 -7.58
C ALA A 26 -14.91 10.95 -8.74
N GLN A 27 -14.64 10.46 -9.95
CA GLN A 27 -14.49 11.30 -11.14
C GLN A 27 -15.78 12.04 -11.51
N GLU A 28 -16.92 11.34 -11.48
CA GLU A 28 -18.23 11.94 -11.73
C GLU A 28 -18.54 13.09 -10.75
N ASN A 29 -18.06 12.96 -9.51
CA ASN A 29 -18.19 13.98 -8.47
C ASN A 29 -17.00 14.96 -8.40
N LYS A 30 -16.09 14.95 -9.37
CA LYS A 30 -14.91 15.82 -9.44
C LYS A 30 -13.98 15.69 -8.22
N ILE A 31 -13.95 14.51 -7.59
CA ILE A 31 -13.07 14.20 -6.48
C ILE A 31 -11.73 13.71 -7.03
N LYS A 32 -10.66 14.35 -6.63
CA LYS A 32 -9.30 13.93 -6.98
C LYS A 32 -8.88 12.72 -6.15
N ILE A 33 -8.22 11.77 -6.81
CA ILE A 33 -7.76 10.52 -6.19
C ILE A 33 -6.23 10.52 -6.15
N LEU A 34 -5.69 10.29 -4.97
CA LEU A 34 -4.31 9.85 -4.77
C LEU A 34 -4.34 8.45 -4.18
N MET A 35 -3.76 7.50 -4.86
CA MET A 35 -3.64 6.11 -4.40
C MET A 35 -2.16 5.77 -4.21
N TYR A 36 -1.85 5.01 -3.17
CA TYR A 36 -0.48 4.59 -2.93
C TYR A 36 -0.41 3.16 -2.37
N ASN A 37 0.69 2.48 -2.68
CA ASN A 37 1.05 1.26 -1.98
C ASN A 37 1.65 1.63 -0.63
N VAL A 38 1.13 1.01 0.42
CA VAL A 38 1.67 1.16 1.78
C VAL A 38 3.09 0.60 1.88
N PRO A 39 3.92 1.12 2.80
CA PRO A 39 5.23 0.55 3.06
C PRO A 39 5.16 -0.93 3.42
N ILE A 40 6.12 -1.69 2.94
CA ILE A 40 6.29 -3.11 3.23
C ILE A 40 7.70 -3.33 3.77
N ARG A 41 7.80 -4.11 4.83
CA ARG A 41 9.08 -4.52 5.38
C ARG A 41 9.79 -5.45 4.39
N ASN A 42 11.01 -5.12 4.00
CA ASN A 42 11.76 -5.81 2.94
C ASN A 42 13.03 -6.53 3.41
N ASP A 43 13.41 -6.42 4.69
CA ASP A 43 14.50 -7.18 5.31
C ASP A 43 14.11 -8.62 5.68
N VAL A 44 12.86 -8.98 5.43
CA VAL A 44 12.30 -10.31 5.67
C VAL A 44 11.46 -10.74 4.48
N LYS A 45 11.21 -12.05 4.37
CA LYS A 45 10.36 -12.56 3.30
C LYS A 45 8.96 -11.96 3.39
N ILE A 46 8.55 -11.26 2.34
CA ILE A 46 7.20 -10.69 2.26
C ILE A 46 6.13 -11.80 2.28
N PRO A 47 4.98 -11.58 2.92
CA PRO A 47 3.93 -12.59 3.06
C PRO A 47 3.07 -12.75 1.80
N TYR A 48 3.53 -12.29 0.65
CA TYR A 48 2.81 -12.35 -0.61
C TYR A 48 3.55 -13.21 -1.63
N LYS A 49 2.78 -13.89 -2.49
CA LYS A 49 3.35 -14.49 -3.69
C LYS A 49 3.82 -13.37 -4.63
N ILE A 50 5.10 -13.40 -5.02
CA ILE A 50 5.75 -12.29 -5.74
C ILE A 50 5.02 -11.94 -7.05
N ASP A 51 4.68 -12.96 -7.85
CA ASP A 51 3.99 -12.75 -9.12
C ASP A 51 2.61 -12.10 -8.93
N ASP A 52 1.87 -12.57 -7.92
CA ASP A 52 0.54 -12.05 -7.60
C ASP A 52 0.62 -10.60 -7.10
N TYR A 53 1.64 -10.28 -6.30
CA TYR A 53 1.86 -8.92 -5.82
C TYR A 53 2.30 -7.98 -6.94
N SER A 54 3.15 -8.46 -7.84
CA SER A 54 3.55 -7.71 -9.05
C SER A 54 2.36 -7.46 -9.96
N LYS A 55 1.51 -8.47 -10.18
CA LYS A 55 0.25 -8.31 -10.91
C LYS A 55 -0.63 -7.24 -10.29
N PHE A 56 -0.84 -7.26 -8.98
CA PHE A 56 -1.64 -6.26 -8.27
C PHE A 56 -1.13 -4.83 -8.52
N LYS A 57 0.18 -4.60 -8.41
CA LYS A 57 0.78 -3.28 -8.68
C LYS A 57 0.60 -2.84 -10.13
N ASN A 58 0.78 -3.75 -11.08
CA ASN A 58 0.58 -3.47 -12.51
C ASN A 58 -0.88 -3.13 -12.83
N ASP A 59 -1.82 -3.83 -12.21
CA ASP A 59 -3.24 -3.57 -12.39
C ASP A 59 -3.64 -2.20 -11.82
N LEU A 60 -3.06 -1.78 -10.67
CA LEU A 60 -3.26 -0.42 -10.13
C LEU A 60 -2.65 0.66 -11.04
N ASP A 61 -1.46 0.43 -11.57
CA ASP A 61 -0.83 1.35 -12.52
C ASP A 61 -1.67 1.48 -13.81
N TYR A 62 -2.19 0.36 -14.31
CA TYR A 62 -3.12 0.37 -15.45
C TYR A 62 -4.37 1.21 -15.16
N LEU A 63 -5.02 1.02 -14.00
CA LEU A 63 -6.20 1.82 -13.64
C LEU A 63 -5.85 3.30 -13.52
N SER A 64 -4.71 3.64 -12.95
CA SER A 64 -4.27 5.02 -12.80
C SER A 64 -4.12 5.74 -14.14
N LYS A 65 -3.59 5.05 -15.14
CA LYS A 65 -3.45 5.56 -16.50
C LYS A 65 -4.78 5.64 -17.24
N LYS A 66 -5.63 4.61 -17.07
CA LYS A 66 -6.96 4.54 -17.69
C LYS A 66 -7.89 5.65 -17.20
N TYR A 67 -7.85 5.96 -15.90
CA TYR A 67 -8.73 6.93 -15.25
C TYR A 67 -8.03 8.24 -14.86
N LEU A 68 -6.77 8.42 -15.26
CA LEU A 68 -5.99 9.66 -15.06
C LEU A 68 -5.96 10.14 -13.60
N PHE A 69 -5.76 9.23 -12.66
CA PHE A 69 -5.52 9.57 -11.26
C PHE A 69 -4.06 9.32 -10.85
N LYS A 70 -3.63 9.91 -9.75
CA LYS A 70 -2.27 9.74 -9.25
C LYS A 70 -2.14 8.42 -8.48
N TYR A 71 -1.23 7.56 -8.94
CA TYR A 71 -0.79 6.36 -8.23
C TYR A 71 0.72 6.44 -7.96
N ILE A 72 1.11 6.14 -6.72
CA ILE A 72 2.52 6.12 -6.30
C ILE A 72 2.83 4.86 -5.53
N ASN A 73 4.05 4.36 -5.69
CA ASN A 73 4.53 3.21 -4.94
C ASN A 73 5.43 3.67 -3.79
N LEU A 74 4.96 3.53 -2.55
CA LEU A 74 5.68 3.89 -1.33
C LEU A 74 6.17 2.66 -0.55
N GLU A 75 6.21 1.48 -1.17
CA GLU A 75 6.50 0.23 -0.48
C GLU A 75 7.87 0.20 0.22
N ASN A 76 8.86 0.96 -0.26
CA ASN A 76 10.23 0.94 0.24
C ASN A 76 10.65 2.21 0.99
N ILE A 77 9.74 3.11 1.32
CA ILE A 77 10.12 4.40 1.92
C ILE A 77 10.48 4.33 3.40
N VAL A 78 10.02 3.30 4.12
CA VAL A 78 10.32 3.13 5.55
C VAL A 78 11.54 2.25 5.72
N PRO A 79 12.66 2.78 6.26
CA PRO A 79 13.85 2.00 6.56
C PRO A 79 13.60 0.83 7.51
N ASN A 80 14.36 -0.25 7.36
CA ASN A 80 14.14 -1.49 8.10
C ASN A 80 14.23 -1.32 9.63
N ASN A 81 15.10 -0.45 10.12
CA ASN A 81 15.26 -0.16 11.55
C ASN A 81 14.09 0.63 12.18
N LEU A 82 13.17 1.12 11.36
CA LEU A 82 11.97 1.83 11.80
C LEU A 82 10.72 0.94 11.85
N TRP A 83 10.84 -0.34 11.58
CA TRP A 83 9.75 -1.30 11.78
C TRP A 83 9.66 -1.72 13.25
N ALA A 84 8.43 -1.97 13.69
CA ALA A 84 8.16 -2.42 15.05
C ALA A 84 8.52 -3.91 15.24
N GLU A 85 8.59 -4.31 16.49
CA GLU A 85 8.72 -5.68 16.94
C GLU A 85 7.50 -6.01 17.80
N LYS A 86 6.98 -7.20 17.67
CA LYS A 86 5.90 -7.70 18.54
C LYS A 86 6.49 -8.55 19.63
N THR A 87 6.09 -8.30 20.86
CA THR A 87 6.32 -9.28 21.92
C THR A 87 5.32 -10.40 21.73
N SER A 88 5.81 -11.64 21.59
CA SER A 88 4.95 -12.81 21.50
C SER A 88 4.06 -12.89 22.74
N THR A 89 2.77 -13.08 22.54
CA THR A 89 1.81 -13.35 23.63
C THR A 89 1.86 -14.81 24.11
N THR A 90 2.69 -15.63 23.48
CA THR A 90 2.98 -16.99 23.92
C THR A 90 4.02 -16.98 25.03
N LEU A 91 3.98 -17.98 25.90
CA LEU A 91 4.81 -18.15 27.12
C LEU A 91 6.34 -18.03 26.94
N SER A 92 6.82 -17.83 25.71
CA SER A 92 8.25 -17.84 25.38
C SER A 92 8.92 -16.46 25.43
N ASN A 93 8.23 -15.34 25.64
CA ASN A 93 8.79 -13.97 25.58
C ASN A 93 9.65 -13.70 24.32
N GLU A 94 9.45 -14.47 23.25
CA GLU A 94 10.19 -14.28 22.00
C GLU A 94 9.69 -13.04 21.26
N THR A 95 10.62 -12.26 20.75
CA THR A 95 10.30 -11.09 19.91
C THR A 95 9.93 -11.57 18.51
N GLU A 96 8.70 -11.29 18.08
CA GLU A 96 8.24 -11.57 16.72
C GLU A 96 8.43 -10.35 15.82
N ILE A 97 8.74 -10.61 14.56
CA ILE A 97 8.85 -9.58 13.53
C ILE A 97 7.46 -9.03 13.21
N ASP A 98 7.29 -7.72 13.34
CA ASP A 98 6.07 -7.04 12.90
C ASP A 98 6.19 -6.61 11.44
N PHE A 99 5.26 -7.07 10.60
CA PHE A 99 5.17 -6.73 9.18
C PHE A 99 4.19 -5.58 8.90
N MET A 100 3.43 -5.17 9.90
CA MET A 100 2.27 -4.30 9.72
C MET A 100 2.46 -2.92 10.34
N HIS A 101 3.33 -2.82 11.33
CA HIS A 101 3.49 -1.59 12.10
C HIS A 101 4.93 -1.10 12.05
N PHE A 102 5.11 0.17 11.87
CA PHE A 102 6.38 0.85 11.99
C PHE A 102 6.33 1.88 13.13
N LYS A 103 7.50 2.27 13.60
CA LYS A 103 7.69 3.23 14.69
C LYS A 103 7.25 4.63 14.26
N GLU A 104 7.10 5.55 15.21
CA GLU A 104 6.69 6.94 14.99
C GLU A 104 7.41 7.61 13.82
N LYS A 105 8.73 7.49 13.78
CA LYS A 105 9.54 8.06 12.68
C LYS A 105 9.19 7.49 11.29
N GLY A 106 8.77 6.24 11.23
CA GLY A 106 8.26 5.62 9.99
C GLY A 106 6.95 6.25 9.54
N HIS A 107 6.06 6.58 10.49
CA HIS A 107 4.81 7.30 10.20
C HIS A 107 5.07 8.72 9.71
N GLU A 108 6.05 9.43 10.30
CA GLU A 108 6.44 10.76 9.84
C GLU A 108 6.92 10.71 8.37
N ILE A 109 7.81 9.78 8.03
CA ILE A 109 8.31 9.60 6.66
C ILE A 109 7.15 9.34 5.69
N LEU A 110 6.22 8.47 6.04
CA LEU A 110 5.04 8.20 5.20
C LEU A 110 4.19 9.46 5.03
N ALA A 111 3.90 10.17 6.13
CA ALA A 111 3.09 11.38 6.12
C ALA A 111 3.72 12.49 5.27
N GLU A 112 5.03 12.70 5.39
CA GLU A 112 5.78 13.68 4.58
C GLU A 112 5.69 13.36 3.09
N ASN A 113 5.86 12.10 2.70
CA ASN A 113 5.77 11.68 1.30
C ASN A 113 4.36 11.89 0.73
N ILE A 114 3.32 11.49 1.48
CA ILE A 114 1.93 11.70 1.08
C ILE A 114 1.62 13.20 0.97
N TYR A 115 2.03 14.00 1.97
CA TYR A 115 1.83 15.44 1.98
C TYR A 115 2.50 16.12 0.77
N PHE A 116 3.72 15.73 0.44
CA PHE A 116 4.45 16.26 -0.71
C PHE A 116 3.72 15.97 -2.04
N GLU A 117 3.21 14.76 -2.22
CA GLU A 117 2.43 14.41 -3.41
C GLU A 117 1.08 15.15 -3.45
N ILE A 118 0.40 15.27 -2.32
CA ILE A 118 -0.83 16.06 -2.20
C ILE A 118 -0.58 17.52 -2.57
N LYS A 119 0.52 18.11 -2.11
CA LYS A 119 0.88 19.50 -2.43
C LYS A 119 1.09 19.74 -3.92
N LYS A 120 1.74 18.83 -4.62
CA LYS A 120 1.87 18.89 -6.09
C LYS A 120 0.50 18.85 -6.76
N PHE A 121 -0.35 17.96 -6.29
CA PHE A 121 -1.68 17.71 -6.82
C PHE A 121 -2.64 18.89 -6.62
N TRP A 122 -2.45 19.67 -5.55
CA TRP A 122 -3.28 20.84 -5.22
C TRP A 122 -2.79 22.14 -5.88
N LYS A 123 -1.51 22.25 -6.20
CA LYS A 123 -0.97 23.44 -6.90
C LYS A 123 -1.51 23.60 -8.31
N ASP A 124 -1.92 22.52 -8.95
CA ASP A 124 -2.48 22.54 -10.30
C ASP A 124 -3.97 22.95 -10.34
N VAL A 125 -4.51 23.49 -9.23
CA VAL A 125 -5.94 23.84 -9.03
C VAL A 125 -6.15 25.34 -8.82
N ASN A 126 -5.09 26.14 -8.69
CA ASN A 126 -5.18 27.61 -8.52
C ASN A 126 -4.73 28.33 -9.77
#